data_1968a6eb2c63d0df711ab5bca2d238c2
#
_entry.id   1968a6eb2c63d0df711ab5bca2d238c2
#
_cell.length_a   1.000
_cell.length_b   1.000
_cell.length_c   1.000
_cell.angle_alpha   90.00
_cell.angle_beta   90.00
_cell.angle_gamma   90.00
#
_symmetry.space_group_name_H-M   'P 1'
#
loop_
_entity.id
_entity.type
_entity.pdbx_description
1 polymer ?
#
loop_
_entity_poly.entity_id
_entity_poly.type
_entity_poly.pdbx_seq_one_letter_code
_entity_poly.pdbx_strand_id
1 'polypeptide(L)'
;SLKIVFEAIEKQIAAIDMLNGEYYLSITNNYLQKVLCYPFVEKFYQFGTPKDFEYAKEKLRISTNLINEQIDIDNTVILSAGRGERFLNLNFSQPKPFLPLGQSTIINNIIEKLENVHTNIICVGAQDHEKYWQNIKTEVRYVKPNKIGAAYSYKESCADLKGDVLILPCDLLAKHINSDFKKIKDESDAIIFVAKASKFNYDNPNYFTWVNGDEKGFVKEICVKYRAENSHLIMIGSFYFKNNQTLISYINEMFKKEVKVNDEFFIDNVFNLMLGKNKIYYVLLDNYFSFGTPN
;
A
#
# COMPACT_ATOMS: atom_id res chain seq x y z
N SER A 1 -5.38 -3.90 -30.61
CA SER A 1 -6.58 -3.04 -30.72
C SER A 1 -7.82 -3.90 -30.70
N LEU A 2 -8.97 -3.38 -30.30
CA LEU A 2 -10.28 -4.07 -30.33
C LEU A 2 -10.58 -4.68 -31.71
N LYS A 3 -10.20 -4.01 -32.78
CA LYS A 3 -10.36 -4.49 -34.16
C LYS A 3 -9.77 -5.88 -34.37
N ILE A 4 -8.56 -6.13 -33.88
CA ILE A 4 -7.89 -7.45 -34.02
C ILE A 4 -8.65 -8.55 -33.28
N VAL A 5 -9.26 -8.22 -32.14
CA VAL A 5 -10.07 -9.17 -31.36
C VAL A 5 -11.37 -9.50 -32.11
N PHE A 6 -12.04 -8.50 -32.68
CA PHE A 6 -13.25 -8.72 -33.50
C PHE A 6 -12.95 -9.58 -34.72
N GLU A 7 -11.88 -9.32 -35.44
CA GLU A 7 -11.44 -10.15 -36.60
C GLU A 7 -11.15 -11.60 -36.16
N ALA A 8 -10.61 -11.83 -34.98
CA ALA A 8 -10.37 -13.17 -34.45
C ALA A 8 -11.68 -13.88 -34.05
N ILE A 9 -12.65 -13.15 -33.46
CA ILE A 9 -14.00 -13.68 -33.17
C ILE A 9 -14.72 -14.06 -34.47
N GLU A 10 -14.68 -13.23 -35.51
CA GLU A 10 -15.27 -13.54 -36.83
C GLU A 10 -14.68 -14.81 -37.42
N LYS A 11 -13.36 -15.00 -37.31
CA LYS A 11 -12.69 -16.24 -37.78
C LYS A 11 -13.11 -17.46 -36.97
N GLN A 12 -13.25 -17.34 -35.65
CA GLN A 12 -13.75 -18.41 -34.79
C GLN A 12 -15.18 -18.81 -35.18
N ILE A 13 -16.07 -17.82 -35.38
CA ILE A 13 -17.45 -18.05 -35.80
C ILE A 13 -17.50 -18.72 -37.18
N ALA A 14 -16.72 -18.22 -38.13
CA ALA A 14 -16.65 -18.80 -39.48
C ALA A 14 -16.14 -20.26 -39.51
N ALA A 15 -15.25 -20.61 -38.57
CA ALA A 15 -14.75 -21.96 -38.38
C ALA A 15 -15.70 -22.87 -37.58
N ILE A 16 -16.80 -22.34 -37.04
CA ILE A 16 -17.74 -23.06 -36.15
C ILE A 16 -16.98 -23.70 -34.94
N ASP A 17 -15.94 -23.02 -34.45
CA ASP A 17 -15.09 -23.50 -33.38
C ASP A 17 -15.74 -23.20 -32.02
N MET A 18 -16.62 -24.12 -31.62
CA MET A 18 -17.44 -24.04 -30.41
C MET A 18 -17.12 -25.19 -29.46
N LEU A 19 -17.33 -24.93 -28.19
CA LEU A 19 -17.32 -25.97 -27.14
C LEU A 19 -18.71 -26.05 -26.52
N ASN A 20 -19.29 -27.26 -26.50
CA ASN A 20 -20.65 -27.49 -25.95
C ASN A 20 -21.75 -26.58 -26.57
N GLY A 21 -21.61 -26.19 -27.84
CA GLY A 21 -22.56 -25.31 -28.51
C GLY A 21 -22.42 -23.82 -28.23
N GLU A 22 -21.35 -23.43 -27.56
CA GLU A 22 -21.06 -22.03 -27.19
C GLU A 22 -19.71 -21.56 -27.75
N TYR A 23 -19.62 -20.28 -28.08
CA TYR A 23 -18.38 -19.61 -28.46
C TYR A 23 -17.72 -19.02 -27.22
N TYR A 24 -16.50 -19.45 -26.92
CA TYR A 24 -15.71 -18.96 -25.79
C TYR A 24 -14.60 -18.01 -26.24
N LEU A 25 -14.46 -16.87 -25.58
CA LEU A 25 -13.36 -15.92 -25.84
C LEU A 25 -11.97 -16.54 -25.63
N SER A 26 -11.85 -17.55 -24.76
CA SER A 26 -10.59 -18.29 -24.59
C SER A 26 -10.16 -19.03 -25.86
N ILE A 27 -11.12 -19.52 -26.65
CA ILE A 27 -10.86 -20.18 -27.92
C ILE A 27 -10.49 -19.14 -29.00
N THR A 28 -11.05 -17.92 -28.92
CA THR A 28 -10.71 -16.81 -29.83
C THR A 28 -9.19 -16.55 -29.86
N ASN A 29 -8.50 -16.81 -28.75
CA ASN A 29 -7.04 -16.63 -28.69
C ASN A 29 -6.27 -17.47 -29.71
N ASN A 30 -6.82 -18.61 -30.18
CA ASN A 30 -6.21 -19.45 -31.20
C ASN A 30 -6.17 -18.77 -32.59
N TYR A 31 -6.98 -17.74 -32.78
CA TYR A 31 -7.09 -16.96 -34.02
C TYR A 31 -6.31 -15.65 -33.97
N LEU A 32 -5.62 -15.35 -32.85
CA LEU A 32 -4.75 -14.20 -32.71
C LEU A 32 -3.32 -14.55 -33.14
N GLN A 33 -2.65 -13.64 -33.84
CA GLN A 33 -1.26 -13.84 -34.26
C GLN A 33 -0.25 -13.85 -33.12
N LYS A 34 -0.58 -13.14 -32.02
CA LYS A 34 0.29 -13.03 -30.85
C LYS A 34 -0.56 -12.88 -29.60
N VAL A 35 -0.41 -13.82 -28.69
CA VAL A 35 -1.05 -13.82 -27.37
C VAL A 35 0.06 -13.80 -26.33
N LEU A 36 -0.01 -12.83 -25.41
CA LEU A 36 0.87 -12.77 -24.25
C LEU A 36 0.08 -13.29 -23.05
N CYS A 37 0.56 -14.37 -22.42
CA CYS A 37 0.06 -14.82 -21.15
C CYS A 37 0.74 -14.02 -20.03
N TYR A 38 -0.05 -13.28 -19.29
CA TYR A 38 0.40 -12.65 -18.05
C TYR A 38 0.15 -13.62 -16.89
N PRO A 39 1.18 -14.06 -16.16
CA PRO A 39 0.99 -14.76 -14.90
C PRO A 39 0.50 -13.74 -13.86
N PHE A 40 -0.80 -13.61 -13.79
CA PHE A 40 -1.44 -12.56 -13.02
C PHE A 40 -2.19 -13.22 -11.89
N VAL A 41 -1.92 -12.96 -10.65
CA VAL A 41 -2.85 -13.24 -9.57
C VAL A 41 -2.31 -14.13 -8.46
N GLU A 42 -2.05 -13.51 -7.34
CA GLU A 42 -1.83 -14.23 -6.07
C GLU A 42 -3.12 -14.89 -5.56
N LYS A 43 -4.30 -14.35 -5.89
CA LYS A 43 -5.61 -14.95 -5.56
C LYS A 43 -6.61 -14.73 -6.68
N PHE A 44 -7.10 -15.83 -7.23
CA PHE A 44 -8.16 -15.87 -8.23
C PHE A 44 -9.41 -16.51 -7.64
N TYR A 45 -10.55 -15.81 -7.68
CA TYR A 45 -11.85 -16.36 -7.32
C TYR A 45 -12.68 -16.52 -8.58
N GLN A 46 -12.99 -17.76 -8.91
CA GLN A 46 -13.87 -18.07 -10.02
C GLN A 46 -15.33 -18.05 -9.55
N PHE A 47 -16.21 -17.51 -10.36
CA PHE A 47 -17.66 -17.43 -10.10
C PHE A 47 -18.47 -18.17 -11.17
N GLY A 48 -17.85 -19.09 -11.89
CA GLY A 48 -18.44 -19.77 -13.03
C GLY A 48 -19.45 -20.85 -12.63
N THR A 49 -19.40 -21.35 -11.40
CA THR A 49 -20.36 -22.34 -10.88
C THR A 49 -20.89 -21.93 -9.51
N PRO A 50 -22.09 -22.43 -9.10
CA PRO A 50 -22.61 -22.21 -7.74
C PRO A 50 -21.62 -22.62 -6.65
N LYS A 51 -20.86 -23.69 -6.86
CA LYS A 51 -19.84 -24.19 -5.93
C LYS A 51 -18.66 -23.19 -5.81
N ASP A 52 -18.20 -22.62 -6.92
CA ASP A 52 -17.15 -21.61 -6.94
C ASP A 52 -17.62 -20.33 -6.22
N PHE A 53 -18.89 -19.96 -6.43
CA PHE A 53 -19.49 -18.81 -5.75
C PHE A 53 -19.55 -19.00 -4.23
N GLU A 54 -20.01 -20.15 -3.75
CA GLU A 54 -20.04 -20.44 -2.29
C GLU A 54 -18.62 -20.50 -1.70
N TYR A 55 -17.67 -21.08 -2.40
CA TYR A 55 -16.26 -21.10 -1.98
C TYR A 55 -15.68 -19.68 -1.89
N ALA A 56 -15.89 -18.86 -2.92
CA ALA A 56 -15.44 -17.45 -2.91
C ALA A 56 -16.13 -16.66 -1.81
N LYS A 57 -17.45 -16.84 -1.64
CA LYS A 57 -18.24 -16.21 -0.59
C LYS A 57 -17.76 -16.57 0.81
N GLU A 58 -17.42 -17.83 1.06
CA GLU A 58 -16.84 -18.30 2.32
C GLU A 58 -15.48 -17.64 2.56
N LYS A 59 -14.59 -17.62 1.57
CA LYS A 59 -13.26 -16.99 1.65
C LYS A 59 -13.35 -15.47 1.81
N LEU A 60 -14.23 -14.81 1.09
CA LEU A 60 -14.49 -13.37 1.23
C LEU A 60 -15.17 -13.07 2.58
N ARG A 61 -16.09 -13.94 3.05
CA ARG A 61 -16.76 -13.79 4.35
C ARG A 61 -15.79 -13.96 5.51
N ILE A 62 -14.84 -14.90 5.41
CA ILE A 62 -13.73 -15.03 6.37
C ILE A 62 -12.89 -13.73 6.35
N SER A 63 -12.67 -13.11 5.19
CA SER A 63 -11.95 -11.84 5.10
C SER A 63 -12.76 -10.63 5.59
N THR A 64 -14.10 -10.70 5.59
CA THR A 64 -14.99 -9.62 6.07
C THR A 64 -15.44 -9.81 7.52
N ASN A 65 -15.49 -11.06 8.04
CA ASN A 65 -15.89 -11.34 9.42
C ASN A 65 -14.77 -11.16 10.47
N LEU A 66 -13.57 -10.80 10.03
CA LEU A 66 -12.50 -10.46 10.95
C LEU A 66 -12.59 -8.99 11.30
N ILE A 67 -13.24 -8.72 12.42
CA ILE A 67 -13.16 -7.50 13.25
C ILE A 67 -14.50 -6.79 13.37
N ASN A 68 -15.32 -7.28 14.30
CA ASN A 68 -16.27 -6.44 15.03
C ASN A 68 -15.62 -5.82 16.29
N GLU A 69 -14.33 -6.03 16.52
CA GLU A 69 -13.65 -5.41 17.65
C GLU A 69 -13.07 -4.07 17.18
N GLN A 70 -13.63 -3.03 17.70
CA GLN A 70 -13.10 -1.67 17.58
C GLN A 70 -11.69 -1.65 18.17
N ILE A 71 -10.76 -1.02 17.49
CA ILE A 71 -9.41 -0.76 18.00
C ILE A 71 -9.20 0.73 18.10
N ASP A 72 -8.63 1.14 19.23
CA ASP A 72 -8.29 2.54 19.45
C ASP A 72 -6.87 2.81 19.00
N ILE A 73 -6.71 3.82 18.16
CA ILE A 73 -5.44 4.42 17.75
C ILE A 73 -5.64 5.93 17.85
N ASP A 74 -4.82 6.63 18.63
CA ASP A 74 -5.02 8.05 18.85
C ASP A 74 -5.06 8.85 17.54
N ASN A 75 -4.11 8.56 16.62
CA ASN A 75 -4.03 9.26 15.36
C ASN A 75 -3.72 8.32 14.19
N THR A 76 -4.38 8.53 13.06
CA THR A 76 -4.01 7.92 11.77
C THR A 76 -3.64 9.01 10.78
N VAL A 77 -2.41 9.01 10.31
CA VAL A 77 -1.89 10.03 9.39
C VAL A 77 -1.71 9.42 8.00
N ILE A 78 -2.39 9.98 7.01
CA ILE A 78 -2.26 9.58 5.60
C ILE A 78 -1.34 10.57 4.88
N LEU A 79 -0.14 10.14 4.51
CA LEU A 79 0.85 10.97 3.85
C LEU A 79 0.58 11.07 2.34
N SER A 80 0.20 12.25 1.89
CA SER A 80 -0.24 12.53 0.52
C SER A 80 0.46 13.76 -0.10
N ALA A 81 1.51 14.27 0.53
CA ALA A 81 2.21 15.48 0.08
C ALA A 81 3.23 15.23 -1.04
N GLY A 82 3.45 13.98 -1.44
CA GLY A 82 4.35 13.64 -2.54
C GLY A 82 3.85 14.13 -3.90
N ARG A 83 4.76 14.54 -4.77
CA ARG A 83 4.42 15.09 -6.11
C ARG A 83 3.89 14.04 -7.09
N GLY A 84 4.07 12.74 -6.82
CA GLY A 84 3.66 11.68 -7.73
C GLY A 84 4.37 11.75 -9.08
N GLU A 85 5.66 12.07 -9.11
CA GLU A 85 6.44 12.34 -10.34
C GLU A 85 6.31 11.24 -11.40
N ARG A 86 6.14 9.97 -10.98
CA ARG A 86 5.91 8.83 -11.87
C ARG A 86 4.59 8.93 -12.66
N PHE A 87 3.63 9.74 -12.19
CA PHE A 87 2.32 9.95 -12.81
C PHE A 87 2.27 11.22 -13.67
N LEU A 88 3.23 12.15 -13.51
CA LEU A 88 3.24 13.44 -14.25
C LEU A 88 3.31 13.23 -15.76
N ASN A 89 4.00 12.19 -16.23
CA ASN A 89 4.16 11.90 -17.66
C ASN A 89 2.94 11.25 -18.30
N LEU A 90 1.90 10.92 -17.53
CA LEU A 90 0.70 10.22 -18.01
C LEU A 90 -0.51 11.14 -18.22
N ASN A 91 -0.30 12.46 -18.17
CA ASN A 91 -1.34 13.48 -18.38
C ASN A 91 -2.58 13.31 -17.48
N PHE A 92 -2.42 12.80 -16.27
CA PHE A 92 -3.51 12.81 -15.30
C PHE A 92 -3.82 14.25 -14.89
N SER A 93 -5.11 14.60 -14.94
CA SER A 93 -5.59 15.95 -14.59
C SER A 93 -5.65 16.20 -13.07
N GLN A 94 -5.45 15.16 -12.27
CA GLN A 94 -5.59 15.20 -10.80
C GLN A 94 -4.35 14.62 -10.13
N PRO A 95 -4.00 15.11 -8.91
CA PRO A 95 -2.96 14.50 -8.10
C PRO A 95 -3.30 13.05 -7.75
N LYS A 96 -2.28 12.21 -7.58
CA LYS A 96 -2.39 10.77 -7.35
C LYS A 96 -3.43 10.34 -6.30
N PRO A 97 -3.56 10.97 -5.11
CA PRO A 97 -4.57 10.57 -4.12
C PRO A 97 -6.01 10.67 -4.63
N PHE A 98 -6.25 11.54 -5.60
CA PHE A 98 -7.57 11.85 -6.16
C PHE A 98 -7.86 11.12 -7.48
N LEU A 99 -6.97 10.23 -7.92
CA LEU A 99 -7.23 9.40 -9.08
C LEU A 99 -8.43 8.49 -8.82
N PRO A 100 -9.29 8.27 -9.83
CA PRO A 100 -10.46 7.42 -9.71
C PRO A 100 -10.10 5.98 -9.35
N LEU A 101 -10.82 5.41 -8.39
CA LEU A 101 -10.74 4.01 -8.02
C LEU A 101 -12.15 3.48 -7.73
N GLY A 102 -12.70 2.72 -8.66
CA GLY A 102 -14.10 2.32 -8.62
C GLY A 102 -15.04 3.53 -8.76
N GLN A 103 -15.97 3.68 -7.81
CA GLN A 103 -16.91 4.80 -7.77
C GLN A 103 -16.42 5.99 -6.94
N SER A 104 -15.20 5.94 -6.44
CA SER A 104 -14.63 6.93 -5.54
C SER A 104 -13.18 7.28 -5.97
N THR A 105 -12.39 7.85 -5.09
CA THR A 105 -10.97 8.15 -5.29
C THR A 105 -10.10 7.23 -4.44
N ILE A 106 -8.80 7.15 -4.75
CA ILE A 106 -7.86 6.34 -3.94
C ILE A 106 -7.93 6.77 -2.48
N ILE A 107 -7.86 8.09 -2.20
CA ILE A 107 -7.84 8.60 -0.81
C ILE A 107 -9.14 8.28 -0.06
N ASN A 108 -10.31 8.42 -0.69
CA ASN A 108 -11.57 8.08 -0.06
C ASN A 108 -11.67 6.59 0.27
N ASN A 109 -11.22 5.73 -0.65
CA ASN A 109 -11.17 4.29 -0.39
C ASN A 109 -10.26 3.94 0.79
N ILE A 110 -9.16 4.68 1.01
CA ILE A 110 -8.29 4.49 2.18
C ILE A 110 -9.02 4.91 3.46
N ILE A 111 -9.66 6.08 3.45
CA ILE A 111 -10.41 6.61 4.59
C ILE A 111 -11.56 5.67 4.98
N GLU A 112 -12.33 5.19 4.01
CA GLU A 112 -13.42 4.22 4.23
C GLU A 112 -12.93 2.91 4.89
N LYS A 113 -11.71 2.47 4.59
CA LYS A 113 -11.11 1.28 5.25
C LYS A 113 -10.80 1.49 6.74
N LEU A 114 -10.82 2.73 7.22
CA LEU A 114 -10.60 3.10 8.62
C LEU A 114 -11.90 3.26 9.43
N GLU A 115 -13.08 3.07 8.84
CA GLU A 115 -14.38 3.27 9.50
C GLU A 115 -14.55 2.46 10.80
N ASN A 116 -13.88 1.29 10.91
CA ASN A 116 -13.91 0.46 12.11
C ASN A 116 -12.73 0.71 13.07
N VAL A 117 -11.94 1.74 12.81
CA VAL A 117 -10.84 2.17 13.68
C VAL A 117 -11.25 3.46 14.35
N HIS A 118 -11.32 3.44 15.68
CA HIS A 118 -11.54 4.68 16.45
C HIS A 118 -10.23 5.46 16.47
N THR A 119 -10.14 6.50 15.66
CA THR A 119 -8.91 7.28 15.47
C THR A 119 -9.20 8.67 14.93
N ASN A 120 -8.32 9.63 15.26
CA ASN A 120 -8.30 10.93 14.59
C ASN A 120 -7.59 10.78 13.24
N ILE A 121 -8.32 10.92 12.12
CA ILE A 121 -7.76 10.78 10.77
C ILE A 121 -7.28 12.13 10.27
N ILE A 122 -5.99 12.21 9.93
CA ILE A 122 -5.32 13.41 9.43
C ILE A 122 -4.71 13.09 8.05
N CYS A 123 -5.09 13.84 7.04
CA CYS A 123 -4.46 13.79 5.73
C CYS A 123 -3.39 14.88 5.62
N VAL A 124 -2.18 14.51 5.22
CA VAL A 124 -1.10 15.48 4.96
C VAL A 124 -1.00 15.71 3.46
N GLY A 125 -1.46 16.86 2.99
CA GLY A 125 -1.49 17.24 1.58
C GLY A 125 -0.42 18.28 1.21
N ALA A 126 -0.05 18.31 -0.07
CA ALA A 126 0.75 19.41 -0.61
C ALA A 126 -0.12 20.66 -0.74
N GLN A 127 0.42 21.83 -0.37
CA GLN A 127 -0.31 23.11 -0.37
C GLN A 127 -0.84 23.50 -1.75
N ASP A 128 -0.10 23.21 -2.82
CA ASP A 128 -0.51 23.46 -4.20
C ASP A 128 -1.65 22.55 -4.69
N HIS A 129 -2.02 21.53 -3.92
CA HIS A 129 -3.13 20.63 -4.18
C HIS A 129 -4.38 20.93 -3.32
N GLU A 130 -4.41 22.03 -2.56
CA GLU A 130 -5.49 22.36 -1.60
C GLU A 130 -6.90 22.28 -2.19
N LYS A 131 -7.09 22.73 -3.43
CA LYS A 131 -8.41 22.68 -4.11
C LYS A 131 -9.03 21.28 -4.22
N TYR A 132 -8.21 20.21 -4.23
CA TYR A 132 -8.71 18.84 -4.34
C TYR A 132 -9.16 18.27 -3.00
N TRP A 133 -8.75 18.88 -1.88
CA TRP A 133 -9.05 18.43 -0.53
C TRP A 133 -10.38 18.94 0.02
N GLN A 134 -11.05 19.88 -0.66
CA GLN A 134 -12.25 20.57 -0.17
C GLN A 134 -13.43 19.64 0.17
N ASN A 135 -13.51 18.46 -0.46
CA ASN A 135 -14.58 17.49 -0.26
C ASN A 135 -14.18 16.31 0.67
N ILE A 136 -13.00 16.33 1.25
CA ILE A 136 -12.53 15.30 2.18
C ILE A 136 -13.03 15.64 3.59
N LYS A 137 -13.70 14.67 4.24
CA LYS A 137 -14.36 14.86 5.55
C LYS A 137 -13.45 14.59 6.75
N THR A 138 -12.14 14.71 6.58
CA THR A 138 -11.16 14.54 7.66
C THR A 138 -10.33 15.80 7.82
N GLU A 139 -9.57 15.91 8.90
CA GLU A 139 -8.60 16.97 9.05
C GLU A 139 -7.56 16.91 7.94
N VAL A 140 -7.27 18.05 7.31
CA VAL A 140 -6.23 18.15 6.28
C VAL A 140 -5.20 19.18 6.72
N ARG A 141 -3.94 18.73 6.82
CA ARG A 141 -2.79 19.59 7.12
C ARG A 141 -1.95 19.76 5.85
N TYR A 142 -1.56 20.98 5.57
CA TYR A 142 -0.84 21.27 4.34
C TYR A 142 0.64 21.52 4.63
N VAL A 143 1.49 20.97 3.77
CA VAL A 143 2.92 21.25 3.75
C VAL A 143 3.32 21.87 2.42
N LYS A 144 4.34 22.74 2.46
CA LYS A 144 4.91 23.28 1.23
C LYS A 144 5.49 22.14 0.39
N PRO A 145 5.27 22.17 -0.95
CA PRO A 145 5.88 21.19 -1.83
C PRO A 145 7.39 21.13 -1.63
N ASN A 146 7.93 19.96 -1.41
CA ASN A 146 9.36 19.76 -1.18
C ASN A 146 9.83 18.44 -1.77
N LYS A 147 11.15 18.29 -1.87
CA LYS A 147 11.84 17.04 -2.23
C LYS A 147 12.67 16.50 -1.06
N ILE A 148 12.41 16.98 0.16
CA ILE A 148 13.19 16.61 1.36
C ILE A 148 12.83 15.21 1.82
N GLY A 149 11.59 14.77 1.58
CA GLY A 149 11.12 13.42 1.88
C GLY A 149 9.94 13.34 2.82
N ALA A 150 9.39 12.13 2.97
CA ALA A 150 8.18 11.87 3.75
C ALA A 150 8.34 12.20 5.25
N ALA A 151 9.52 11.98 5.82
CA ALA A 151 9.79 12.29 7.22
C ALA A 151 9.76 13.80 7.51
N TYR A 152 10.19 14.62 6.55
CA TYR A 152 10.06 16.07 6.65
C TYR A 152 8.60 16.49 6.64
N SER A 153 7.83 16.03 5.65
CA SER A 153 6.40 16.34 5.55
C SER A 153 5.63 15.92 6.80
N TYR A 154 5.95 14.75 7.36
CA TYR A 154 5.36 14.27 8.61
C TYR A 154 5.70 15.21 9.78
N LYS A 155 6.96 15.54 9.98
CA LYS A 155 7.40 16.41 11.08
C LYS A 155 6.74 17.78 11.03
N GLU A 156 6.74 18.42 9.85
CA GLU A 156 6.16 19.77 9.68
C GLU A 156 4.65 19.82 9.97
N SER A 157 3.95 18.71 9.75
CA SER A 157 2.50 18.67 9.89
C SER A 157 1.99 17.96 11.15
N CYS A 158 2.79 17.09 11.78
CA CYS A 158 2.32 16.17 12.82
C CYS A 158 3.15 16.19 14.11
N ALA A 159 4.08 17.13 14.28
CA ALA A 159 4.93 17.21 15.47
C ALA A 159 4.17 17.50 16.78
N ASP A 160 2.99 18.09 16.69
CA ASP A 160 2.11 18.44 17.81
C ASP A 160 1.24 17.27 18.30
N LEU A 161 1.11 16.20 17.53
CA LEU A 161 0.26 15.05 17.87
C LEU A 161 0.72 14.37 19.17
N LYS A 162 -0.24 13.91 19.94
CA LYS A 162 -0.02 13.14 21.17
C LYS A 162 -0.46 11.69 20.96
N GLY A 163 0.08 10.79 21.79
CA GLY A 163 -0.30 9.39 21.78
C GLY A 163 0.35 8.58 20.66
N ASP A 164 -0.30 7.49 20.29
CA ASP A 164 0.17 6.61 19.24
C ASP A 164 -0.25 7.10 17.85
N VAL A 165 0.44 6.61 16.83
CA VAL A 165 0.17 7.00 15.44
C VAL A 165 0.33 5.83 14.48
N LEU A 166 -0.68 5.67 13.63
CA LEU A 166 -0.62 4.84 12.43
C LEU A 166 -0.34 5.74 11.23
N ILE A 167 0.72 5.48 10.51
CA ILE A 167 1.10 6.24 9.30
C ILE A 167 0.83 5.38 8.08
N LEU A 168 0.08 5.92 7.14
CA LEU A 168 -0.31 5.26 5.90
C LEU A 168 0.14 6.07 4.69
N PRO A 169 0.56 5.43 3.59
CA PRO A 169 0.76 6.11 2.32
C PRO A 169 -0.58 6.31 1.62
N CYS A 170 -0.69 7.30 0.76
CA CYS A 170 -1.90 7.61 0.00
C CYS A 170 -2.13 6.74 -1.24
N ASP A 171 -1.33 5.71 -1.42
CA ASP A 171 -1.31 4.88 -2.63
C ASP A 171 -1.35 3.38 -2.32
N LEU A 172 -1.81 3.03 -1.14
CA LEU A 172 -1.89 1.65 -0.70
C LEU A 172 -3.23 1.37 -0.01
N LEU A 173 -3.90 0.33 -0.48
CA LEU A 173 -5.05 -0.26 0.21
C LEU A 173 -4.62 -1.58 0.83
N ALA A 174 -4.73 -1.68 2.15
CA ALA A 174 -4.42 -2.89 2.90
C ALA A 174 -5.26 -2.98 4.17
N LYS A 175 -5.38 -4.18 4.72
CA LYS A 175 -6.00 -4.41 6.02
C LYS A 175 -4.91 -4.40 7.10
N HIS A 176 -4.54 -3.20 7.56
CA HIS A 176 -3.48 -3.00 8.54
C HIS A 176 -3.86 -3.56 9.92
N ILE A 177 -5.11 -3.34 10.34
CA ILE A 177 -5.61 -3.78 11.63
C ILE A 177 -6.09 -5.24 11.49
N ASN A 178 -5.24 -6.17 11.80
CA ASN A 178 -5.49 -7.61 11.81
C ASN A 178 -5.17 -8.22 13.18
N SER A 179 -5.39 -9.52 13.34
CA SER A 179 -5.13 -10.22 14.60
C SER A 179 -3.68 -10.13 15.07
N ASP A 180 -2.73 -10.10 14.15
CA ASP A 180 -1.30 -10.06 14.49
C ASP A 180 -0.90 -8.67 14.96
N PHE A 181 -1.39 -7.61 14.30
CA PHE A 181 -1.22 -6.24 14.78
C PHE A 181 -1.77 -6.07 16.21
N LYS A 182 -3.00 -6.56 16.47
CA LYS A 182 -3.63 -6.46 17.79
C LYS A 182 -2.83 -7.13 18.89
N LYS A 183 -2.25 -8.31 18.60
CA LYS A 183 -1.45 -9.07 19.59
C LYS A 183 -0.19 -8.33 20.02
N ILE A 184 0.44 -7.59 19.10
CA ILE A 184 1.76 -7.00 19.34
C ILE A 184 1.74 -5.49 19.57
N LYS A 185 0.60 -4.81 19.28
CA LYS A 185 0.47 -3.34 19.42
C LYS A 185 0.94 -2.84 20.79
N ASP A 186 0.45 -3.47 21.86
CA ASP A 186 0.72 -3.00 23.22
C ASP A 186 2.14 -3.29 23.70
N GLU A 187 2.78 -4.33 23.15
CA GLU A 187 4.14 -4.75 23.51
C GLU A 187 5.22 -4.04 22.68
N SER A 188 4.84 -3.44 21.56
CA SER A 188 5.76 -2.81 20.62
C SER A 188 5.98 -1.32 20.92
N ASP A 189 7.16 -0.81 20.58
CA ASP A 189 7.42 0.63 20.47
C ASP A 189 7.09 1.12 19.05
N ALA A 190 7.28 0.24 18.06
CA ALA A 190 6.93 0.50 16.68
C ALA A 190 6.64 -0.80 15.92
N ILE A 191 5.81 -0.71 14.87
CA ILE A 191 5.46 -1.83 13.99
C ILE A 191 5.66 -1.40 12.54
N ILE A 192 6.29 -2.26 11.75
CA ILE A 192 6.46 -2.13 10.32
C ILE A 192 5.50 -3.08 9.63
N PHE A 193 4.66 -2.58 8.73
CA PHE A 193 3.86 -3.46 7.89
C PHE A 193 4.68 -3.88 6.67
N VAL A 194 4.72 -5.18 6.45
CA VAL A 194 5.53 -5.81 5.40
C VAL A 194 4.70 -6.73 4.53
N ALA A 195 5.20 -7.00 3.33
CA ALA A 195 4.68 -8.02 2.44
C ALA A 195 5.80 -8.96 1.99
N LYS A 196 5.44 -10.17 1.56
CA LYS A 196 6.39 -11.07 0.88
C LYS A 196 6.82 -10.45 -0.44
N ALA A 197 8.12 -10.47 -0.70
CA ALA A 197 8.65 -9.95 -1.94
C ALA A 197 8.20 -10.80 -3.14
N SER A 198 7.73 -10.12 -4.19
CA SER A 198 7.39 -10.69 -5.48
C SER A 198 8.61 -10.73 -6.41
N LYS A 199 8.48 -11.39 -7.56
CA LYS A 199 9.52 -11.37 -8.60
C LYS A 199 9.89 -9.93 -8.97
N PHE A 200 8.91 -9.02 -9.12
CA PHE A 200 9.17 -7.62 -9.43
C PHE A 200 10.07 -6.94 -8.39
N ASN A 201 9.86 -7.23 -7.09
CA ASN A 201 10.70 -6.66 -6.04
C ASN A 201 12.14 -7.17 -6.11
N TYR A 202 12.33 -8.46 -6.39
CA TYR A 202 13.67 -9.05 -6.57
C TYR A 202 14.38 -8.51 -7.81
N ASP A 203 13.66 -8.27 -8.91
CA ASP A 203 14.22 -7.69 -10.13
C ASP A 203 14.57 -6.20 -9.97
N ASN A 204 13.94 -5.50 -8.98
CA ASN A 204 14.10 -4.07 -8.73
C ASN A 204 14.42 -3.76 -7.24
N PRO A 205 15.47 -4.33 -6.66
CA PRO A 205 15.68 -4.31 -5.20
C PRO A 205 15.86 -2.90 -4.63
N ASN A 206 16.40 -1.97 -5.40
CA ASN A 206 16.69 -0.60 -4.98
C ASN A 206 15.45 0.33 -4.95
N TYR A 207 14.29 -0.18 -5.34
CA TYR A 207 13.05 0.59 -5.22
C TYR A 207 12.36 0.40 -3.87
N PHE A 208 12.78 -0.62 -3.12
CA PHE A 208 12.10 -1.05 -1.89
C PHE A 208 13.02 -0.95 -0.67
N THR A 209 12.41 -0.89 0.49
CA THR A 209 13.07 -1.11 1.77
C THR A 209 12.82 -2.55 2.19
N TRP A 210 13.88 -3.28 2.51
CA TRP A 210 13.85 -4.69 2.86
C TRP A 210 13.97 -4.88 4.36
N VAL A 211 13.31 -5.91 4.88
CA VAL A 211 13.26 -6.19 6.31
C VAL A 211 13.64 -7.64 6.54
N ASN A 212 14.51 -7.86 7.51
CA ASN A 212 14.79 -9.15 8.11
C ASN A 212 14.32 -9.15 9.56
N GLY A 213 13.65 -10.23 9.96
CA GLY A 213 13.20 -10.42 11.32
C GLY A 213 13.20 -11.89 11.71
N ASP A 214 12.90 -12.16 12.97
CA ASP A 214 12.78 -13.53 13.46
C ASP A 214 11.33 -14.05 13.37
N GLU A 215 11.16 -15.33 13.66
CA GLU A 215 9.86 -16.01 13.64
C GLU A 215 8.84 -15.44 14.64
N LYS A 216 9.31 -14.70 15.64
CA LYS A 216 8.45 -14.01 16.62
C LYS A 216 7.98 -12.63 16.14
N GLY A 217 8.42 -12.21 14.95
CA GLY A 217 8.08 -10.92 14.37
C GLY A 217 8.99 -9.76 14.78
N PHE A 218 10.08 -10.00 15.54
CA PHE A 218 11.05 -8.96 15.85
C PHE A 218 11.91 -8.60 14.64
N VAL A 219 12.02 -7.32 14.36
CA VAL A 219 12.89 -6.79 13.32
C VAL A 219 14.35 -6.84 13.76
N LYS A 220 15.21 -7.41 12.92
CA LYS A 220 16.66 -7.53 13.14
C LYS A 220 17.48 -6.62 12.25
N GLU A 221 17.02 -6.40 11.03
CA GLU A 221 17.75 -5.62 10.03
C GLU A 221 16.79 -4.92 9.08
N ILE A 222 17.18 -3.72 8.65
CA ILE A 222 16.40 -2.91 7.69
C ILE A 222 17.37 -2.35 6.66
N CYS A 223 17.10 -2.64 5.39
CA CYS A 223 17.92 -2.23 4.26
C CYS A 223 17.14 -1.25 3.38
N VAL A 224 17.40 0.05 3.55
CA VAL A 224 16.68 1.11 2.83
C VAL A 224 17.25 1.27 1.43
N LYS A 225 16.42 0.96 0.40
CA LYS A 225 16.77 1.04 -1.02
C LYS A 225 17.95 0.14 -1.45
N TYR A 226 18.17 -0.93 -0.74
CA TYR A 226 19.03 -2.04 -1.17
C TYR A 226 18.55 -3.33 -0.49
N ARG A 227 18.92 -4.49 -1.03
CA ARG A 227 18.52 -5.80 -0.50
C ARG A 227 19.70 -6.51 0.15
N ALA A 228 19.56 -6.91 1.41
CA ALA A 228 20.44 -7.92 1.98
C ALA A 228 20.10 -9.31 1.40
N GLU A 229 21.12 -10.19 1.30
CA GLU A 229 21.03 -11.47 0.57
C GLU A 229 19.85 -12.35 1.01
N ASN A 230 19.55 -12.38 2.30
CA ASN A 230 18.49 -13.22 2.89
C ASN A 230 17.17 -12.48 3.13
N SER A 231 17.00 -11.28 2.60
CA SER A 231 15.75 -10.53 2.78
C SER A 231 14.67 -11.00 1.81
N HIS A 232 13.50 -11.33 2.36
CA HIS A 232 12.33 -11.79 1.62
C HIS A 232 11.07 -10.97 1.92
N LEU A 233 11.18 -9.98 2.81
CA LEU A 233 10.10 -9.07 3.19
C LEU A 233 10.42 -7.66 2.73
N ILE A 234 9.41 -6.97 2.22
CA ILE A 234 9.50 -5.57 1.83
C ILE A 234 8.59 -4.72 2.70
N MET A 235 9.03 -3.52 3.08
CA MET A 235 8.16 -2.51 3.66
C MET A 235 7.15 -2.03 2.62
N ILE A 236 5.90 -1.86 3.04
CA ILE A 236 4.82 -1.34 2.18
C ILE A 236 4.53 0.15 2.42
N GLY A 237 5.36 0.82 3.22
CA GLY A 237 5.23 2.25 3.51
C GLY A 237 4.19 2.60 4.57
N SER A 238 3.71 1.61 5.32
CA SER A 238 2.80 1.78 6.46
C SER A 238 3.50 1.44 7.77
N PHE A 239 3.25 2.24 8.81
CA PHE A 239 3.98 2.16 10.08
C PHE A 239 3.06 2.49 11.26
N TYR A 240 3.31 1.85 12.40
CA TYR A 240 2.73 2.24 13.68
C TYR A 240 3.84 2.61 14.64
N PHE A 241 3.64 3.67 15.40
CA PHE A 241 4.51 4.09 16.50
C PHE A 241 3.67 4.30 17.75
N LYS A 242 4.05 3.68 18.84
CA LYS A 242 3.36 3.76 20.14
C LYS A 242 3.35 5.17 20.72
N ASN A 243 4.31 6.01 20.33
CA ASN A 243 4.41 7.37 20.80
C ASN A 243 4.94 8.31 19.71
N ASN A 244 4.12 9.29 19.34
CA ASN A 244 4.49 10.27 18.33
C ASN A 244 5.71 11.11 18.71
N GLN A 245 5.84 11.50 19.98
CA GLN A 245 6.97 12.33 20.42
C GLN A 245 8.31 11.58 20.30
N THR A 246 8.28 10.26 20.54
CA THR A 246 9.45 9.38 20.31
C THR A 246 9.79 9.35 18.82
N LEU A 247 8.81 9.21 17.94
CA LEU A 247 9.03 9.27 16.47
C LEU A 247 9.64 10.61 16.07
N ILE A 248 9.09 11.74 16.53
CA ILE A 248 9.62 13.09 16.24
C ILE A 248 11.06 13.25 16.73
N SER A 249 11.39 12.70 17.90
CA SER A 249 12.77 12.71 18.42
C SER A 249 13.74 11.99 17.47
N TYR A 250 13.38 10.81 16.98
CA TYR A 250 14.20 10.08 16.02
C TYR A 250 14.26 10.75 14.64
N ILE A 251 13.19 11.39 14.18
CA ILE A 251 13.24 12.20 12.95
C ILE A 251 14.22 13.37 13.12
N ASN A 252 14.22 14.05 14.27
CA ASN A 252 15.19 15.12 14.56
C ASN A 252 16.62 14.58 14.62
N GLU A 253 16.84 13.41 15.21
CA GLU A 253 18.15 12.73 15.23
C GLU A 253 18.61 12.38 13.80
N MET A 254 17.68 11.85 12.98
CA MET A 254 17.93 11.53 11.57
C MET A 254 18.36 12.76 10.77
N PHE A 255 17.68 13.90 10.94
CA PHE A 255 18.04 15.15 10.27
C PHE A 255 19.40 15.68 10.75
N LYS A 256 19.65 15.65 12.06
CA LYS A 256 20.94 16.08 12.63
C LYS A 256 22.11 15.25 12.12
N LYS A 257 21.89 13.95 11.90
CA LYS A 257 22.92 13.00 11.42
C LYS A 257 23.00 12.92 9.90
N GLU A 258 22.16 13.66 9.18
CA GLU A 258 22.05 13.61 7.72
C GLU A 258 21.81 12.18 7.16
N VAL A 259 21.05 11.35 7.90
CA VAL A 259 20.73 9.97 7.47
C VAL A 259 19.65 10.02 6.39
N LYS A 260 20.09 10.09 5.14
CA LYS A 260 19.22 10.18 3.95
C LYS A 260 19.65 9.18 2.89
N VAL A 261 18.72 8.86 1.99
CA VAL A 261 18.98 7.99 0.83
C VAL A 261 18.44 8.70 -0.40
N ASN A 262 19.23 8.79 -1.47
CA ASN A 262 18.88 9.53 -2.70
C ASN A 262 18.46 10.98 -2.40
N ASP A 263 19.15 11.65 -1.48
CA ASP A 263 18.85 13.01 -1.00
C ASP A 263 17.49 13.23 -0.33
N GLU A 264 16.78 12.14 0.03
CA GLU A 264 15.50 12.19 0.73
C GLU A 264 15.60 11.56 2.13
N PHE A 265 14.83 12.13 3.08
CA PHE A 265 14.64 11.57 4.42
C PHE A 265 13.38 10.70 4.45
N PHE A 266 13.58 9.39 4.40
CA PHE A 266 12.51 8.41 4.50
C PHE A 266 12.21 8.08 5.97
N ILE A 267 10.93 7.86 6.30
CA ILE A 267 10.53 7.35 7.63
C ILE A 267 11.18 5.98 7.89
N ASP A 268 11.43 5.20 6.87
CA ASP A 268 12.11 3.91 6.92
C ASP A 268 13.45 3.99 7.67
N ASN A 269 14.21 5.09 7.49
CA ASN A 269 15.50 5.32 8.15
C ASN A 269 15.38 5.56 9.66
N VAL A 270 14.20 5.99 10.14
CA VAL A 270 13.95 6.15 11.58
C VAL A 270 14.10 4.81 12.30
N PHE A 271 13.61 3.74 11.68
CA PHE A 271 13.71 2.41 12.28
C PHE A 271 15.16 1.94 12.45
N ASN A 272 16.06 2.31 11.54
CA ASN A 272 17.50 2.03 11.70
C ASN A 272 18.09 2.71 12.94
N LEU A 273 17.61 3.91 13.29
CA LEU A 273 18.05 4.61 14.51
C LEU A 273 17.44 4.00 15.78
N MET A 274 16.28 3.34 15.65
CA MET A 274 15.56 2.68 16.74
C MET A 274 16.06 1.26 17.01
N LEU A 275 16.66 0.58 16.02
CA LEU A 275 17.17 -0.79 16.16
C LEU A 275 18.13 -0.92 17.34
N GLY A 276 17.94 -1.99 18.13
CA GLY A 276 18.71 -2.26 19.33
C GLY A 276 18.37 -1.39 20.57
N LYS A 277 17.52 -0.38 20.41
CA LYS A 277 17.07 0.51 21.50
C LYS A 277 15.59 0.34 21.81
N ASN A 278 14.79 -0.03 20.80
CA ASN A 278 13.34 -0.11 20.88
C ASN A 278 12.85 -1.49 20.41
N LYS A 279 11.65 -1.87 20.87
CA LYS A 279 10.96 -3.09 20.44
C LYS A 279 10.25 -2.84 19.11
N ILE A 280 10.87 -3.23 18.03
CA ILE A 280 10.31 -3.10 16.68
C ILE A 280 9.84 -4.46 16.22
N TYR A 281 8.55 -4.54 15.86
CA TYR A 281 7.98 -5.73 15.27
C TYR A 281 7.61 -5.50 13.80
N TYR A 282 7.43 -6.58 13.04
CA TYR A 282 6.77 -6.51 11.75
C TYR A 282 5.44 -7.25 11.77
N VAL A 283 4.50 -6.77 10.96
CA VAL A 283 3.23 -7.45 10.65
C VAL A 283 3.21 -7.76 9.17
N LEU A 284 3.09 -9.05 8.84
CA LEU A 284 2.94 -9.49 7.47
C LEU A 284 1.51 -9.26 7.00
N LEU A 285 1.36 -8.57 5.88
CA LEU A 285 0.08 -8.40 5.20
C LEU A 285 0.04 -9.28 3.95
N ASP A 286 -0.89 -10.22 3.94
CA ASP A 286 -1.07 -11.16 2.82
C ASP A 286 -1.75 -10.51 1.60
N ASN A 287 -2.53 -9.44 1.83
CA ASN A 287 -3.29 -8.77 0.79
C ASN A 287 -3.13 -7.26 0.91
N TYR A 288 -2.55 -6.69 -0.12
CA TYR A 288 -2.48 -5.24 -0.31
C TYR A 288 -2.56 -4.89 -1.79
N PHE A 289 -3.06 -3.69 -2.08
CA PHE A 289 -3.07 -3.13 -3.43
C PHE A 289 -2.23 -1.86 -3.40
N SER A 290 -1.17 -1.83 -4.20
CA SER A 290 -0.31 -0.66 -4.34
C SER A 290 -0.61 0.05 -5.65
N PHE A 291 -0.81 1.35 -5.55
CA PHE A 291 -1.00 2.27 -6.68
C PHE A 291 0.24 3.15 -6.89
N GLY A 292 1.40 2.69 -6.40
CA GLY A 292 2.66 3.45 -6.41
C GLY A 292 3.29 3.61 -7.79
N THR A 293 2.90 2.77 -8.75
CA THR A 293 3.34 2.81 -10.15
C THR A 293 2.15 2.78 -11.08
N PRO A 294 2.23 3.44 -12.24
CA PRO A 294 1.12 3.52 -13.19
C PRO A 294 0.94 2.28 -14.08
N ASN A 295 1.69 1.19 -13.85
CA ASN A 295 1.63 -0.06 -14.66
C ASN A 295 0.79 -1.11 -13.98
#